data_46b90ee2c29be090711898fa902828a8
#
_entry.id   46b90ee2c29be090711898fa902828a8
#
_cell.length_a   1.000
_cell.length_b   1.000
_cell.length_c   1.000
_cell.angle_alpha   90.00
_cell.angle_beta   90.00
_cell.angle_gamma   90.00
#
_symmetry.space_group_name_H-M   'P 1'
#
loop_
_entity.id
_entity.type
_entity.pdbx_description
1 polymer ?
#
loop_
_entity_poly.entity_id
_entity_poly.type
_entity_poly.pdbx_seq_one_letter_code
_entity_poly.pdbx_strand_id
1 'polypeptide(L)'
;MNVLAGKVAIVTGAARGIGAVVAEYLARDGADVVLVGRDERALTAHARHLDETYPERESLAVACDVTDEAGVRAMTEQAVARFGGLDILVNTAGVTGPIETAAQDYGVAEFRDVLDINVVGTFLPCKYVIPHLIARGGGRIVNVAGTSGLRGYPNRVGYSSSKWAVRGLTRTLALELGPHDITVNDVCPNVTKGGRMDRIVAEKARRLGKTETEVYSEYTASTALGRFVEEADVADAISFLVSPAARNITGHDVPVDAGWDV
;
A
#
# COMPACT_ATOMS: atom_id res chain seq x y z
N MET A 1 12.65 -1.31 -18.99
CA MET A 1 11.65 -1.22 -20.11
C MET A 1 10.55 -0.29 -19.64
N ASN A 2 10.16 0.73 -20.42
CA ASN A 2 9.11 1.71 -20.04
C ASN A 2 7.70 1.10 -20.22
N VAL A 3 7.39 0.03 -19.46
CA VAL A 3 6.12 -0.70 -19.59
C VAL A 3 4.89 0.10 -19.16
N LEU A 4 5.13 1.19 -18.41
CA LEU A 4 4.13 2.13 -17.92
C LEU A 4 4.22 3.51 -18.60
N ALA A 5 4.91 3.63 -19.76
CA ALA A 5 5.04 4.89 -20.46
C ALA A 5 3.68 5.53 -20.78
N GLY A 6 3.52 6.81 -20.42
CA GLY A 6 2.28 7.59 -20.60
C GLY A 6 1.16 7.21 -19.63
N LYS A 7 1.46 6.43 -18.58
CA LYS A 7 0.54 6.11 -17.48
C LYS A 7 0.73 7.08 -16.32
N VAL A 8 -0.35 7.37 -15.62
CA VAL A 8 -0.38 8.22 -14.43
C VAL A 8 -0.80 7.39 -13.23
N ALA A 9 0.06 7.35 -12.21
CA ALA A 9 -0.13 6.56 -11.02
C ALA A 9 -0.28 7.45 -9.77
N ILE A 10 -1.30 7.19 -8.95
CA ILE A 10 -1.40 7.73 -7.59
C ILE A 10 -0.88 6.67 -6.60
N VAL A 11 0.02 7.06 -5.70
CA VAL A 11 0.52 6.22 -4.61
C VAL A 11 0.23 6.91 -3.27
N THR A 12 -0.66 6.33 -2.46
CA THR A 12 -0.92 6.82 -1.11
C THR A 12 0.12 6.30 -0.13
N GLY A 13 0.46 7.08 0.91
CA GLY A 13 1.52 6.70 1.86
C GLY A 13 2.94 6.78 1.28
N ALA A 14 3.16 7.57 0.23
CA ALA A 14 4.39 7.66 -0.56
C ALA A 14 5.55 8.44 0.11
N ALA A 15 5.36 8.95 1.33
CA ALA A 15 6.42 9.71 2.01
C ALA A 15 7.59 8.84 2.51
N ARG A 16 7.40 7.54 2.70
CA ARG A 16 8.40 6.59 3.23
C ARG A 16 7.95 5.14 3.10
N GLY A 17 8.90 4.21 3.33
CA GLY A 17 8.60 2.78 3.38
C GLY A 17 8.14 2.24 2.04
N ILE A 18 7.32 1.20 2.06
CA ILE A 18 6.81 0.53 0.85
C ILE A 18 6.26 1.54 -0.16
N GLY A 19 5.48 2.55 0.27
CA GLY A 19 4.88 3.52 -0.64
C GLY A 19 5.90 4.37 -1.38
N ALA A 20 7.00 4.75 -0.72
CA ALA A 20 8.08 5.50 -1.38
C ALA A 20 8.80 4.63 -2.42
N VAL A 21 9.15 3.39 -2.07
CA VAL A 21 9.81 2.46 -3.00
C VAL A 21 8.90 2.10 -4.17
N VAL A 22 7.59 1.92 -3.93
CA VAL A 22 6.61 1.71 -5.02
C VAL A 22 6.56 2.90 -5.96
N ALA A 23 6.51 4.14 -5.46
CA ALA A 23 6.50 5.33 -6.30
C ALA A 23 7.75 5.42 -7.19
N GLU A 24 8.93 5.10 -6.63
CA GLU A 24 10.18 5.05 -7.39
C GLU A 24 10.14 3.97 -8.50
N TYR A 25 9.64 2.78 -8.20
CA TYR A 25 9.55 1.69 -9.18
C TYR A 25 8.56 2.00 -10.32
N LEU A 26 7.44 2.64 -10.01
CA LEU A 26 6.50 3.08 -11.05
C LEU A 26 7.10 4.17 -11.95
N ALA A 27 7.85 5.13 -11.39
CA ALA A 27 8.59 6.12 -12.16
C ALA A 27 9.68 5.47 -13.03
N ARG A 28 10.47 4.55 -12.47
CA ARG A 28 11.46 3.72 -13.18
C ARG A 28 10.82 2.98 -14.37
N ASP A 29 9.63 2.45 -14.19
CA ASP A 29 8.90 1.68 -15.19
C ASP A 29 8.15 2.58 -16.20
N GLY A 30 8.21 3.91 -16.03
CA GLY A 30 7.79 4.89 -17.02
C GLY A 30 6.51 5.65 -16.71
N ALA A 31 5.93 5.53 -15.52
CA ALA A 31 4.76 6.30 -15.12
C ALA A 31 5.10 7.70 -14.61
N ASP A 32 4.20 8.66 -14.81
CA ASP A 32 4.14 9.87 -14.02
C ASP A 32 3.49 9.54 -12.67
N VAL A 33 4.00 10.12 -11.56
CA VAL A 33 3.61 9.65 -10.23
C VAL A 33 3.11 10.77 -9.33
N VAL A 34 1.92 10.60 -8.76
CA VAL A 34 1.37 11.45 -7.70
C VAL A 34 1.67 10.81 -6.35
N LEU A 35 2.54 11.46 -5.58
CA LEU A 35 2.95 11.04 -4.25
C LEU A 35 2.02 11.65 -3.20
N VAL A 36 1.26 10.82 -2.50
CA VAL A 36 0.23 11.27 -1.55
C VAL A 36 0.58 10.84 -0.12
N GLY A 37 0.42 11.75 0.83
CA GLY A 37 0.64 11.50 2.24
C GLY A 37 0.54 12.77 3.08
N ARG A 38 0.79 12.70 4.39
CA ARG A 38 0.63 13.84 5.30
C ARG A 38 1.90 14.69 5.46
N ASP A 39 3.06 14.11 5.17
CA ASP A 39 4.36 14.78 5.33
C ASP A 39 4.75 15.46 4.01
N GLU A 40 4.26 16.67 3.81
CA GLU A 40 4.49 17.48 2.60
C GLU A 40 5.99 17.65 2.28
N ARG A 41 6.81 17.86 3.33
CA ARG A 41 8.26 18.03 3.15
C ARG A 41 8.92 16.78 2.59
N ALA A 42 8.59 15.62 3.16
CA ALA A 42 9.12 14.34 2.69
C ALA A 42 8.63 14.02 1.27
N LEU A 43 7.35 14.27 0.96
CA LEU A 43 6.79 14.07 -0.38
C LEU A 43 7.46 14.97 -1.42
N THR A 44 7.64 16.25 -1.12
CA THR A 44 8.29 17.22 -2.04
C THR A 44 9.75 16.84 -2.29
N ALA A 45 10.47 16.41 -1.25
CA ALA A 45 11.85 15.96 -1.41
C ALA A 45 11.92 14.69 -2.27
N HIS A 46 10.97 13.76 -2.08
CA HIS A 46 10.92 12.54 -2.87
C HIS A 46 10.53 12.82 -4.33
N ALA A 47 9.53 13.67 -4.59
CA ALA A 47 9.15 14.06 -5.95
C ALA A 47 10.35 14.65 -6.71
N ARG A 48 11.08 15.57 -6.07
CA ARG A 48 12.31 16.13 -6.66
C ARG A 48 13.34 15.06 -6.98
N HIS A 49 13.57 14.12 -6.09
CA HIS A 49 14.50 13.01 -6.31
C HIS A 49 14.07 12.16 -7.52
N LEU A 50 12.77 11.86 -7.66
CA LEU A 50 12.25 11.12 -8.81
C LEU A 50 12.44 11.88 -10.11
N ASP A 51 12.13 13.18 -10.15
CA ASP A 51 12.29 14.02 -11.33
C ASP A 51 13.77 14.16 -11.75
N GLU A 52 14.70 14.21 -10.79
CA GLU A 52 16.15 14.22 -11.04
C GLU A 52 16.66 12.85 -11.57
N THR A 53 16.10 11.76 -11.04
CA THR A 53 16.52 10.38 -11.41
C THR A 53 15.90 9.91 -12.72
N TYR A 54 14.66 10.32 -12.99
CA TYR A 54 13.87 9.92 -14.15
C TYR A 54 13.37 11.16 -14.93
N PRO A 55 14.24 11.94 -15.57
CA PRO A 55 13.90 13.27 -16.11
C PRO A 55 12.87 13.27 -17.24
N GLU A 56 12.51 12.11 -17.77
CA GLU A 56 11.43 11.96 -18.75
C GLU A 56 10.07 11.73 -18.10
N ARG A 57 10.00 11.71 -16.76
CA ARG A 57 8.77 11.53 -15.98
C ARG A 57 8.54 12.72 -15.10
N GLU A 58 7.33 12.85 -14.66
CA GLU A 58 6.95 13.94 -13.80
C GLU A 58 6.32 13.44 -12.51
N SER A 59 6.70 14.06 -11.39
CA SER A 59 6.19 13.70 -10.07
C SER A 59 5.45 14.87 -9.45
N LEU A 60 4.29 14.59 -8.84
CA LEU A 60 3.48 15.57 -8.12
C LEU A 60 3.36 15.17 -6.64
N ALA A 61 3.86 16.00 -5.73
CA ALA A 61 3.66 15.82 -4.30
C ALA A 61 2.34 16.47 -3.85
N VAL A 62 1.48 15.70 -3.17
CA VAL A 62 0.20 16.20 -2.64
C VAL A 62 0.06 15.82 -1.16
N ALA A 63 0.02 16.84 -0.30
CA ALA A 63 -0.28 16.65 1.11
C ALA A 63 -1.77 16.36 1.28
N CYS A 64 -2.09 15.15 1.74
CA CYS A 64 -3.47 14.70 1.96
C CYS A 64 -3.54 13.66 3.06
N ASP A 65 -4.52 13.78 3.96
CA ASP A 65 -4.93 12.71 4.84
C ASP A 65 -5.98 11.87 4.11
N VAL A 66 -5.70 10.56 3.94
CA VAL A 66 -6.59 9.65 3.21
C VAL A 66 -7.94 9.42 3.90
N THR A 67 -8.11 9.88 5.14
CA THR A 67 -9.38 9.84 5.89
C THR A 67 -10.23 11.08 5.69
N ASP A 68 -9.67 12.15 5.12
CA ASP A 68 -10.39 13.37 4.77
C ASP A 68 -10.98 13.26 3.36
N GLU A 69 -12.30 13.04 3.30
CA GLU A 69 -13.01 12.86 2.03
C GLU A 69 -12.86 14.08 1.09
N ALA A 70 -12.93 15.30 1.63
CA ALA A 70 -12.78 16.51 0.83
C ALA A 70 -11.35 16.65 0.29
N GLY A 71 -10.36 16.34 1.13
CA GLY A 71 -8.95 16.33 0.76
C GLY A 71 -8.64 15.28 -0.31
N VAL A 72 -9.18 14.07 -0.20
CA VAL A 72 -8.99 13.00 -1.20
C VAL A 72 -9.62 13.39 -2.54
N ARG A 73 -10.81 13.99 -2.54
CA ARG A 73 -11.42 14.52 -3.76
C ARG A 73 -10.55 15.58 -4.40
N ALA A 74 -10.11 16.57 -3.65
CA ALA A 74 -9.26 17.66 -4.14
C ALA A 74 -7.92 17.14 -4.69
N MET A 75 -7.29 16.18 -4.01
CA MET A 75 -6.08 15.48 -4.46
C MET A 75 -6.29 14.82 -5.82
N THR A 76 -7.40 14.10 -5.99
CA THR A 76 -7.73 13.44 -7.26
C THR A 76 -7.94 14.44 -8.38
N GLU A 77 -8.71 15.52 -8.12
CA GLU A 77 -8.94 16.62 -9.07
C GLU A 77 -7.63 17.30 -9.48
N GLN A 78 -6.72 17.53 -8.52
CA GLN A 78 -5.40 18.11 -8.78
C GLN A 78 -4.55 17.20 -9.68
N ALA A 79 -4.54 15.90 -9.42
CA ALA A 79 -3.82 14.91 -10.23
C ALA A 79 -4.36 14.88 -11.67
N VAL A 80 -5.69 14.86 -11.84
CA VAL A 80 -6.34 14.87 -13.16
C VAL A 80 -6.07 16.18 -13.90
N ALA A 81 -6.14 17.32 -13.22
CA ALA A 81 -5.85 18.62 -13.84
C ALA A 81 -4.38 18.72 -14.31
N ARG A 82 -3.44 18.09 -13.57
CA ARG A 82 -2.00 18.11 -13.91
C ARG A 82 -1.66 17.19 -15.08
N PHE A 83 -2.21 15.97 -15.11
CA PHE A 83 -1.80 14.90 -16.03
C PHE A 83 -2.84 14.52 -17.08
N GLY A 84 -4.05 15.09 -17.03
CA GLY A 84 -5.12 14.84 -17.99
C GLY A 84 -5.86 13.52 -17.81
N GLY A 85 -5.56 12.74 -16.77
CA GLY A 85 -6.26 11.48 -16.46
C GLY A 85 -5.46 10.60 -15.49
N LEU A 86 -6.05 9.46 -15.13
CA LEU A 86 -5.45 8.51 -14.18
C LEU A 86 -5.55 7.09 -14.76
N ASP A 87 -4.53 6.28 -14.52
CA ASP A 87 -4.44 4.89 -14.99
C ASP A 87 -4.24 3.90 -13.83
N ILE A 88 -3.56 4.31 -12.76
CA ILE A 88 -3.13 3.43 -11.67
C ILE A 88 -3.40 4.07 -10.31
N LEU A 89 -3.92 3.27 -9.37
CA LEU A 89 -4.00 3.63 -7.96
C LEU A 89 -3.30 2.55 -7.11
N VAL A 90 -2.35 2.96 -6.26
CA VAL A 90 -1.73 2.06 -5.28
C VAL A 90 -1.98 2.60 -3.87
N ASN A 91 -2.73 1.85 -3.08
CA ASN A 91 -3.07 2.18 -1.70
C ASN A 91 -2.09 1.52 -0.73
N THR A 92 -1.07 2.27 -0.29
CA THR A 92 -0.11 1.81 0.73
C THR A 92 -0.25 2.51 2.08
N ALA A 93 -1.06 3.58 2.15
CA ALA A 93 -1.31 4.29 3.40
C ALA A 93 -1.90 3.34 4.45
N GLY A 94 -1.38 3.40 5.66
CA GLY A 94 -1.89 2.57 6.74
C GLY A 94 -1.05 2.61 8.01
N VAL A 95 -1.69 2.25 9.11
CA VAL A 95 -1.10 2.20 10.46
C VAL A 95 -1.26 0.83 11.07
N THR A 96 -0.39 0.51 12.03
CA THR A 96 -0.46 -0.75 12.79
C THR A 96 -1.43 -0.68 13.97
N GLY A 97 -1.72 0.54 14.45
CA GLY A 97 -2.37 0.74 15.73
C GLY A 97 -1.51 0.23 16.91
N PRO A 98 -2.13 0.00 18.08
CA PRO A 98 -1.50 -0.65 19.22
C PRO A 98 -0.92 -2.02 18.85
N ILE A 99 0.29 -2.28 19.33
CA ILE A 99 1.05 -3.50 19.06
C ILE A 99 1.11 -4.30 20.35
N GLU A 100 1.04 -5.64 20.26
CA GLU A 100 1.13 -6.56 21.40
C GLU A 100 0.08 -6.30 22.49
N THR A 101 -1.14 -5.87 22.08
CA THR A 101 -2.25 -5.53 22.97
C THR A 101 -3.34 -6.60 22.85
N ALA A 102 -3.70 -7.23 23.98
CA ALA A 102 -4.76 -8.24 24.03
C ALA A 102 -6.13 -7.60 23.70
N ALA A 103 -7.05 -8.40 23.13
CA ALA A 103 -8.31 -7.86 22.62
C ALA A 103 -9.17 -7.18 23.69
N GLN A 104 -9.18 -7.70 24.93
CA GLN A 104 -9.92 -7.11 26.05
C GLN A 104 -9.34 -5.78 26.54
N ASP A 105 -8.06 -5.51 26.26
CA ASP A 105 -7.35 -4.30 26.65
C ASP A 105 -7.24 -3.28 25.51
N TYR A 106 -7.77 -3.63 24.32
CA TYR A 106 -7.69 -2.78 23.14
C TYR A 106 -8.74 -1.66 23.20
N GLY A 107 -8.30 -0.42 23.16
CA GLY A 107 -9.21 0.73 23.23
C GLY A 107 -10.11 0.84 21.99
N VAL A 108 -11.38 1.20 22.21
CA VAL A 108 -12.35 1.37 21.10
C VAL A 108 -11.98 2.55 20.19
N ALA A 109 -11.39 3.60 20.74
CA ALA A 109 -10.92 4.74 19.95
C ALA A 109 -9.80 4.32 19.00
N GLU A 110 -8.78 3.63 19.51
CA GLU A 110 -7.67 3.12 18.72
C GLU A 110 -8.14 2.10 17.67
N PHE A 111 -9.15 1.29 17.99
CA PHE A 111 -9.75 0.36 17.04
C PHE A 111 -10.39 1.10 15.86
N ARG A 112 -11.18 2.14 16.14
CA ARG A 112 -11.80 3.01 15.14
C ARG A 112 -10.75 3.71 14.28
N ASP A 113 -9.73 4.32 14.89
CA ASP A 113 -8.64 5.01 14.18
C ASP A 113 -7.94 4.08 13.18
N VAL A 114 -7.70 2.82 13.58
CA VAL A 114 -7.09 1.83 12.66
C VAL A 114 -8.03 1.50 11.50
N LEU A 115 -9.33 1.34 11.75
CA LEU A 115 -10.30 1.10 10.67
C LEU A 115 -10.44 2.33 9.76
N ASP A 116 -10.52 3.52 10.33
CA ASP A 116 -10.64 4.76 9.56
C ASP A 116 -9.42 4.94 8.62
N ILE A 117 -8.20 4.78 9.14
CA ILE A 117 -7.02 4.96 8.30
C ILE A 117 -6.84 3.82 7.30
N ASN A 118 -6.98 2.56 7.74
CA ASN A 118 -6.65 1.42 6.89
C ASN A 118 -7.78 1.03 5.92
N VAL A 119 -9.04 1.23 6.29
CA VAL A 119 -10.20 0.81 5.50
C VAL A 119 -10.82 1.99 4.79
N VAL A 120 -11.28 3.02 5.53
CA VAL A 120 -11.87 4.22 4.91
C VAL A 120 -10.81 4.94 4.08
N GLY A 121 -9.56 5.04 4.58
CA GLY A 121 -8.43 5.63 3.84
C GLY A 121 -7.95 4.82 2.62
N THR A 122 -8.40 3.56 2.45
CA THR A 122 -8.25 2.80 1.20
C THR A 122 -9.47 3.00 0.29
N PHE A 123 -10.67 3.03 0.88
CA PHE A 123 -11.91 3.20 0.13
C PHE A 123 -12.04 4.58 -0.54
N LEU A 124 -11.73 5.66 0.16
CA LEU A 124 -11.90 7.02 -0.36
C LEU A 124 -11.07 7.29 -1.63
N PRO A 125 -9.76 6.96 -1.69
CA PRO A 125 -9.01 7.06 -2.96
C PRO A 125 -9.63 6.21 -4.07
N CYS A 126 -10.09 4.98 -3.80
CA CYS A 126 -10.79 4.16 -4.79
C CYS A 126 -12.05 4.88 -5.29
N LYS A 127 -12.90 5.39 -4.38
CA LYS A 127 -14.15 6.08 -4.71
C LYS A 127 -13.94 7.23 -5.70
N TYR A 128 -12.92 8.07 -5.48
CA TYR A 128 -12.68 9.26 -6.28
C TYR A 128 -11.87 9.00 -7.55
N VAL A 129 -11.00 7.97 -7.56
CA VAL A 129 -10.18 7.63 -8.72
C VAL A 129 -10.96 6.79 -9.75
N ILE A 130 -11.85 5.90 -9.34
CA ILE A 130 -12.63 4.99 -10.22
C ILE A 130 -13.29 5.70 -11.40
N PRO A 131 -14.01 6.83 -11.24
CA PRO A 131 -14.63 7.52 -12.39
C PRO A 131 -13.61 7.93 -13.47
N HIS A 132 -12.39 8.29 -13.05
CA HIS A 132 -11.32 8.69 -13.96
C HIS A 132 -10.68 7.48 -14.68
N LEU A 133 -10.55 6.33 -14.00
CA LEU A 133 -10.12 5.09 -14.62
C LEU A 133 -11.12 4.63 -15.67
N ILE A 134 -12.43 4.69 -15.37
CA ILE A 134 -13.50 4.37 -16.32
C ILE A 134 -13.44 5.31 -17.53
N ALA A 135 -13.28 6.61 -17.32
CA ALA A 135 -13.16 7.59 -18.40
C ALA A 135 -11.90 7.37 -19.26
N ARG A 136 -10.84 6.78 -18.69
CA ARG A 136 -9.60 6.42 -19.38
C ARG A 136 -9.75 5.12 -20.20
N GLY A 137 -10.84 4.37 -20.01
CA GLY A 137 -11.13 3.11 -20.69
C GLY A 137 -10.46 1.88 -20.05
N GLY A 138 -10.10 1.96 -18.77
CA GLY A 138 -9.50 0.87 -18.02
C GLY A 138 -8.50 1.38 -16.98
N GLY A 139 -7.99 0.50 -16.13
CA GLY A 139 -7.05 0.91 -15.10
C GLY A 139 -6.59 -0.23 -14.19
N ARG A 140 -5.77 0.12 -13.21
CA ARG A 140 -5.21 -0.83 -12.24
C ARG A 140 -5.31 -0.26 -10.82
N ILE A 141 -5.87 -1.04 -9.90
CA ILE A 141 -5.88 -0.71 -8.47
C ILE A 141 -5.16 -1.82 -7.73
N VAL A 142 -4.18 -1.44 -6.90
CA VAL A 142 -3.49 -2.38 -6.01
C VAL A 142 -3.55 -1.85 -4.57
N ASN A 143 -4.08 -2.67 -3.67
CA ASN A 143 -4.14 -2.38 -2.25
C ASN A 143 -3.06 -3.16 -1.49
N VAL A 144 -2.58 -2.64 -0.36
CA VAL A 144 -1.65 -3.37 0.51
C VAL A 144 -2.40 -3.90 1.73
N ALA A 145 -2.79 -5.18 1.65
CA ALA A 145 -3.46 -5.88 2.74
C ALA A 145 -2.47 -6.41 3.79
N GLY A 146 -1.40 -7.06 3.35
CA GLY A 146 -0.46 -7.74 4.23
C GLY A 146 -0.96 -9.11 4.69
N THR A 147 -0.06 -9.95 5.20
CA THR A 147 -0.41 -11.30 5.66
C THR A 147 -1.38 -11.32 6.84
N SER A 148 -1.52 -10.22 7.59
CA SER A 148 -2.57 -10.04 8.61
C SER A 148 -3.99 -10.02 8.02
N GLY A 149 -4.15 -9.86 6.72
CA GLY A 149 -5.40 -10.06 6.00
C GLY A 149 -5.64 -11.52 5.58
N LEU A 150 -4.62 -12.37 5.59
CA LEU A 150 -4.74 -13.79 5.21
C LEU A 150 -5.07 -14.67 6.41
N ARG A 151 -4.52 -14.35 7.58
CA ARG A 151 -4.85 -15.02 8.84
C ARG A 151 -4.83 -14.06 10.03
N GLY A 152 -5.37 -14.52 11.18
CA GLY A 152 -5.32 -13.76 12.43
C GLY A 152 -3.93 -13.77 13.06
N TYR A 153 -3.59 -12.67 13.73
CA TYR A 153 -2.42 -12.56 14.58
C TYR A 153 -2.84 -12.25 16.01
N PRO A 154 -2.35 -12.99 17.03
CA PRO A 154 -2.58 -12.64 18.43
C PRO A 154 -2.12 -11.20 18.73
N ASN A 155 -2.85 -10.51 19.59
CA ASN A 155 -2.54 -9.16 20.06
C ASN A 155 -2.51 -8.08 18.96
N ARG A 156 -3.26 -8.29 17.85
CA ARG A 156 -3.31 -7.42 16.68
C ARG A 156 -4.75 -7.21 16.16
N VAL A 157 -5.75 -7.25 17.06
CA VAL A 157 -7.17 -7.29 16.67
C VAL A 157 -7.58 -6.16 15.72
N GLY A 158 -7.24 -4.91 15.99
CA GLY A 158 -7.60 -3.79 15.12
C GLY A 158 -6.92 -3.88 13.75
N TYR A 159 -5.62 -4.16 13.74
CA TYR A 159 -4.85 -4.28 12.48
C TYR A 159 -5.33 -5.44 11.62
N SER A 160 -5.43 -6.65 12.17
CA SER A 160 -5.88 -7.82 11.41
C SER A 160 -7.30 -7.60 10.86
N SER A 161 -8.25 -7.12 11.67
CA SER A 161 -9.61 -6.81 11.21
C SER A 161 -9.60 -5.83 10.03
N SER A 162 -8.79 -4.75 10.11
CA SER A 162 -8.68 -3.78 9.02
C SER A 162 -8.14 -4.40 7.72
N LYS A 163 -7.17 -5.31 7.82
CA LYS A 163 -6.56 -5.94 6.65
C LYS A 163 -7.48 -6.99 6.00
N TRP A 164 -8.30 -7.68 6.78
CA TRP A 164 -9.39 -8.51 6.25
C TRP A 164 -10.45 -7.68 5.51
N ALA A 165 -10.79 -6.50 6.04
CA ALA A 165 -11.72 -5.59 5.38
C ALA A 165 -11.18 -5.08 4.02
N VAL A 166 -9.88 -4.75 3.93
CA VAL A 166 -9.24 -4.36 2.66
C VAL A 166 -9.35 -5.46 1.60
N ARG A 167 -9.18 -6.73 1.97
CA ARG A 167 -9.38 -7.86 1.05
C ARG A 167 -10.83 -7.96 0.56
N GLY A 168 -11.81 -7.78 1.48
CA GLY A 168 -13.22 -7.73 1.11
C GLY A 168 -13.51 -6.61 0.09
N LEU A 169 -12.98 -5.41 0.35
CA LEU A 169 -13.06 -4.27 -0.56
C LEU A 169 -12.43 -4.60 -1.93
N THR A 170 -11.22 -5.15 -1.96
CA THR A 170 -10.51 -5.55 -3.18
C THR A 170 -11.35 -6.48 -4.06
N ARG A 171 -11.91 -7.54 -3.48
CA ARG A 171 -12.71 -8.52 -4.23
C ARG A 171 -14.03 -7.96 -4.74
N THR A 172 -14.69 -7.13 -3.93
CA THR A 172 -15.94 -6.47 -4.34
C THR A 172 -15.68 -5.53 -5.52
N LEU A 173 -14.67 -4.66 -5.40
CA LEU A 173 -14.30 -3.74 -6.48
C LEU A 173 -13.84 -4.48 -7.76
N ALA A 174 -13.17 -5.61 -7.63
CA ALA A 174 -12.77 -6.42 -8.79
C ALA A 174 -13.97 -6.90 -9.61
N LEU A 175 -15.06 -7.30 -8.92
CA LEU A 175 -16.30 -7.71 -9.59
C LEU A 175 -17.05 -6.53 -10.22
N GLU A 176 -17.12 -5.40 -9.51
CA GLU A 176 -17.82 -4.21 -9.99
C GLU A 176 -17.11 -3.55 -11.19
N LEU A 177 -15.77 -3.56 -11.18
CA LEU A 177 -14.96 -2.82 -12.14
C LEU A 177 -14.45 -3.65 -13.32
N GLY A 178 -14.56 -4.97 -13.26
CA GLY A 178 -14.20 -5.86 -14.36
C GLY A 178 -14.82 -5.48 -15.71
N PRO A 179 -16.13 -5.12 -15.78
CA PRO A 179 -16.76 -4.65 -17.03
C PRO A 179 -16.14 -3.39 -17.63
N HIS A 180 -15.32 -2.66 -16.85
CA HIS A 180 -14.63 -1.44 -17.30
C HIS A 180 -13.13 -1.66 -17.59
N ASP A 181 -12.67 -2.92 -17.71
CA ASP A 181 -11.23 -3.27 -17.88
C ASP A 181 -10.33 -2.74 -16.76
N ILE A 182 -10.88 -2.68 -15.55
CA ILE A 182 -10.11 -2.28 -14.36
C ILE A 182 -9.86 -3.53 -13.51
N THR A 183 -8.58 -3.85 -13.27
CA THR A 183 -8.20 -4.91 -12.31
C THR A 183 -7.99 -4.34 -10.93
N VAL A 184 -8.43 -5.08 -9.90
CA VAL A 184 -8.25 -4.72 -8.50
C VAL A 184 -7.68 -5.91 -7.77
N ASN A 185 -6.46 -5.77 -7.24
CA ASN A 185 -5.78 -6.83 -6.49
C ASN A 185 -5.23 -6.29 -5.18
N ASP A 186 -4.85 -7.18 -4.29
CA ASP A 186 -4.05 -6.77 -3.16
C ASP A 186 -2.72 -7.54 -3.06
N VAL A 187 -1.73 -6.88 -2.49
CA VAL A 187 -0.45 -7.49 -2.14
C VAL A 187 -0.43 -7.70 -0.64
N CYS A 188 0.03 -8.88 -0.23
CA CYS A 188 0.09 -9.30 1.16
C CYS A 188 1.54 -9.49 1.63
N PRO A 189 2.29 -8.39 1.91
CA PRO A 189 3.63 -8.51 2.48
C PRO A 189 3.58 -9.14 3.87
N ASN A 190 4.58 -9.94 4.17
CA ASN A 190 4.86 -10.36 5.55
C ASN A 190 5.84 -9.39 6.21
N VAL A 191 6.67 -9.89 7.10
CA VAL A 191 7.71 -9.12 7.81
C VAL A 191 8.66 -8.44 6.81
N THR A 192 8.34 -7.21 6.49
CA THR A 192 9.10 -6.38 5.55
C THR A 192 10.06 -5.52 6.35
N LYS A 193 11.35 -5.51 5.97
CA LYS A 193 12.37 -4.66 6.60
C LYS A 193 11.95 -3.19 6.55
N GLY A 194 12.38 -2.43 7.54
CA GLY A 194 12.14 -0.99 7.66
C GLY A 194 11.63 -0.58 9.03
N GLY A 195 11.60 0.72 9.29
CA GLY A 195 11.35 1.26 10.62
C GLY A 195 10.00 0.88 11.26
N ARG A 196 9.02 0.44 10.48
CA ARG A 196 7.78 -0.14 11.01
C ARG A 196 8.05 -1.49 11.68
N MET A 197 8.84 -2.35 11.02
CA MET A 197 9.18 -3.67 11.56
C MET A 197 10.11 -3.56 12.76
N ASP A 198 11.08 -2.66 12.73
CA ASP A 198 11.99 -2.43 13.86
C ASP A 198 11.21 -2.08 15.12
N ARG A 199 10.19 -1.20 15.02
CA ARG A 199 9.31 -0.88 16.14
C ARG A 199 8.51 -2.08 16.64
N ILE A 200 8.01 -2.94 15.73
CA ILE A 200 7.26 -4.15 16.09
C ILE A 200 8.18 -5.13 16.83
N VAL A 201 9.39 -5.31 16.35
CA VAL A 201 10.40 -6.19 16.98
C VAL A 201 10.76 -5.69 18.37
N ALA A 202 11.08 -4.39 18.52
CA ALA A 202 11.40 -3.81 19.80
C ALA A 202 10.28 -3.96 20.84
N GLU A 203 9.03 -3.71 20.44
CA GLU A 203 7.88 -3.85 21.33
C GLU A 203 7.62 -5.31 21.74
N LYS A 204 7.74 -6.25 20.79
CA LYS A 204 7.62 -7.69 21.06
C LYS A 204 8.75 -8.19 21.96
N ALA A 205 9.99 -7.75 21.71
CA ALA A 205 11.16 -8.09 22.53
C ALA A 205 10.95 -7.63 23.98
N ARG A 206 10.50 -6.38 24.17
CA ARG A 206 10.18 -5.82 25.50
C ARG A 206 9.10 -6.64 26.21
N ARG A 207 8.00 -6.98 25.55
CA ARG A 207 6.90 -7.77 26.14
C ARG A 207 7.35 -9.18 26.53
N LEU A 208 8.20 -9.82 25.73
CA LEU A 208 8.63 -11.21 25.96
C LEU A 208 9.90 -11.33 26.83
N GLY A 209 10.54 -10.23 27.19
CA GLY A 209 11.83 -10.25 27.88
C GLY A 209 12.97 -10.85 27.04
N LYS A 210 12.89 -10.69 25.71
CA LYS A 210 13.88 -11.18 24.74
C LYS A 210 14.70 -10.03 24.16
N THR A 211 15.80 -10.35 23.51
CA THR A 211 16.56 -9.40 22.68
C THR A 211 15.85 -9.22 21.32
N GLU A 212 16.07 -8.08 20.68
CA GLU A 212 15.57 -7.86 19.31
C GLU A 212 16.12 -8.90 18.33
N THR A 213 17.37 -9.30 18.48
CA THR A 213 18.00 -10.33 17.64
C THR A 213 17.29 -11.68 17.75
N GLU A 214 16.86 -12.11 18.94
CA GLU A 214 16.09 -13.34 19.13
C GLU A 214 14.72 -13.22 18.43
N VAL A 215 14.05 -12.08 18.56
CA VAL A 215 12.76 -11.84 17.91
C VAL A 215 12.91 -11.82 16.38
N TYR A 216 13.97 -11.19 15.86
CA TYR A 216 14.30 -11.22 14.43
C TYR A 216 14.49 -12.66 13.93
N SER A 217 15.27 -13.45 14.68
CA SER A 217 15.54 -14.86 14.34
C SER A 217 14.25 -15.71 14.33
N GLU A 218 13.32 -15.47 15.26
CA GLU A 218 12.02 -16.13 15.27
C GLU A 218 11.19 -15.80 14.02
N TYR A 219 11.17 -14.54 13.60
CA TYR A 219 10.44 -14.13 12.39
C TYR A 219 11.03 -14.79 11.14
N THR A 220 12.35 -14.76 10.98
CA THR A 220 13.00 -15.37 9.81
C THR A 220 12.85 -16.90 9.81
N ALA A 221 12.97 -17.55 10.97
CA ALA A 221 12.75 -19.01 11.09
C ALA A 221 11.32 -19.43 10.76
N SER A 222 10.35 -18.52 10.80
CA SER A 222 8.96 -18.81 10.42
C SER A 222 8.68 -18.70 8.93
N THR A 223 9.68 -18.34 8.12
CA THR A 223 9.55 -18.25 6.65
C THR A 223 10.34 -19.38 5.97
N ALA A 224 9.81 -19.94 4.88
CA ALA A 224 10.49 -21.01 4.14
C ALA A 224 11.86 -20.58 3.58
N LEU A 225 11.99 -19.30 3.18
CA LEU A 225 13.26 -18.76 2.67
C LEU A 225 14.22 -18.28 3.77
N GLY A 226 13.85 -18.36 5.05
CA GLY A 226 14.70 -17.95 6.18
C GLY A 226 15.11 -16.48 6.20
N ARG A 227 14.31 -15.59 5.59
CA ARG A 227 14.64 -14.16 5.46
C ARG A 227 13.42 -13.24 5.53
N PHE A 228 13.70 -11.98 5.78
CA PHE A 228 12.70 -10.92 5.65
C PHE A 228 12.43 -10.60 4.18
N VAL A 229 11.25 -10.03 3.93
CA VAL A 229 10.90 -9.37 2.67
C VAL A 229 11.54 -7.97 2.65
N GLU A 230 12.08 -7.56 1.54
CA GLU A 230 12.52 -6.17 1.32
C GLU A 230 11.35 -5.33 0.76
N GLU A 231 11.40 -4.02 0.96
CA GLU A 231 10.40 -3.12 0.37
C GLU A 231 10.40 -3.21 -1.17
N ALA A 232 11.56 -3.48 -1.76
CA ALA A 232 11.74 -3.70 -3.20
C ALA A 232 10.97 -4.93 -3.71
N ASP A 233 10.93 -6.05 -2.96
CA ASP A 233 10.19 -7.25 -3.34
C ASP A 233 8.68 -6.95 -3.47
N VAL A 234 8.17 -6.10 -2.57
CA VAL A 234 6.78 -5.65 -2.60
C VAL A 234 6.52 -4.72 -3.79
N ALA A 235 7.45 -3.83 -4.08
CA ALA A 235 7.35 -2.92 -5.22
C ALA A 235 7.41 -3.66 -6.56
N ASP A 236 8.24 -4.68 -6.71
CA ASP A 236 8.29 -5.54 -7.91
C ASP A 236 6.95 -6.26 -8.14
N ALA A 237 6.34 -6.81 -7.08
CA ALA A 237 5.03 -7.45 -7.19
C ALA A 237 3.94 -6.45 -7.61
N ILE A 238 3.96 -5.23 -7.07
CA ILE A 238 3.02 -4.16 -7.45
C ILE A 238 3.27 -3.73 -8.89
N SER A 239 4.54 -3.50 -9.30
CA SER A 239 4.89 -3.17 -10.69
C SER A 239 4.39 -4.22 -11.68
N PHE A 240 4.51 -5.51 -11.34
CA PHE A 240 3.94 -6.58 -12.15
C PHE A 240 2.42 -6.47 -12.24
N LEU A 241 1.72 -6.31 -11.11
CA LEU A 241 0.24 -6.27 -11.07
C LEU A 241 -0.36 -5.08 -11.84
N VAL A 242 0.34 -3.94 -11.90
CA VAL A 242 -0.12 -2.78 -12.65
C VAL A 242 0.30 -2.80 -14.12
N SER A 243 1.18 -3.72 -14.50
CA SER A 243 1.69 -3.85 -15.88
C SER A 243 0.67 -4.55 -16.81
N PRO A 244 0.84 -4.43 -18.12
CA PRO A 244 0.03 -5.19 -19.10
C PRO A 244 0.16 -6.71 -18.95
N ALA A 245 1.24 -7.22 -18.35
CA ALA A 245 1.45 -8.67 -18.15
C ALA A 245 0.42 -9.27 -17.17
N ALA A 246 -0.11 -8.47 -16.24
CA ALA A 246 -1.11 -8.90 -15.26
C ALA A 246 -2.56 -8.59 -15.66
N ARG A 247 -2.84 -8.26 -16.94
CA ARG A 247 -4.17 -7.80 -17.40
C ARG A 247 -5.35 -8.74 -17.08
N ASN A 248 -5.08 -10.03 -16.85
CA ASN A 248 -6.08 -11.04 -16.52
C ASN A 248 -6.03 -11.49 -15.05
N ILE A 249 -5.36 -10.73 -14.17
CA ILE A 249 -5.30 -10.99 -12.74
C ILE A 249 -6.14 -9.93 -12.04
N THR A 250 -7.24 -10.35 -11.40
CA THR A 250 -8.13 -9.45 -10.63
C THR A 250 -8.81 -10.20 -9.49
N GLY A 251 -9.05 -9.52 -8.37
CA GLY A 251 -9.69 -10.08 -7.18
C GLY A 251 -8.80 -11.02 -6.36
N HIS A 252 -7.49 -10.99 -6.57
CA HIS A 252 -6.54 -11.90 -5.93
C HIS A 252 -5.72 -11.23 -4.84
N ASP A 253 -5.41 -12.04 -3.81
CA ASP A 253 -4.40 -11.76 -2.80
C ASP A 253 -3.06 -12.30 -3.32
N VAL A 254 -2.03 -11.47 -3.41
CA VAL A 254 -0.69 -11.86 -3.87
C VAL A 254 0.29 -11.81 -2.69
N PRO A 255 0.62 -12.96 -2.07
CA PRO A 255 1.58 -13.01 -0.98
C PRO A 255 2.99 -12.63 -1.45
N VAL A 256 3.65 -11.76 -0.68
CA VAL A 256 5.08 -11.45 -0.79
C VAL A 256 5.64 -11.65 0.62
N ASP A 257 5.88 -12.90 0.99
CA ASP A 257 5.98 -13.31 2.39
C ASP A 257 7.16 -14.26 2.69
N ALA A 258 8.01 -14.51 1.70
CA ALA A 258 9.12 -15.45 1.81
C ALA A 258 8.69 -16.89 2.19
N GLY A 259 7.44 -17.28 1.86
CA GLY A 259 6.90 -18.59 2.19
C GLY A 259 6.57 -18.72 3.68
N TRP A 260 5.84 -17.76 4.22
CA TRP A 260 5.53 -17.73 5.65
C TRP A 260 4.39 -18.67 6.07
N ASP A 261 3.44 -18.96 5.22
CA ASP A 261 2.25 -19.78 5.54
C ASP A 261 2.01 -20.87 4.48
N VAL A 262 3.04 -21.66 4.23
CA VAL A 262 3.04 -22.78 3.27
C VAL A 262 3.22 -24.12 3.98
#